data_4f9d34085d95b7c5e6066b3f160aee1e
#
_entry.id   4f9d34085d95b7c5e6066b3f160aee1e
#
_cell.length_a   1.000
_cell.length_b   1.000
_cell.length_c   1.000
_cell.angle_alpha   90.00
_cell.angle_beta   90.00
_cell.angle_gamma   90.00
#
_symmetry.space_group_name_H-M   'P 1'
#
loop_
_entity.id
_entity.type
_entity.pdbx_description
1 polymer ?
#
loop_
_entity_poly.entity_id
_entity_poly.type
_entity_poly.pdbx_seq_one_letter_code
_entity_poly.pdbx_strand_id
1 'polypeptide(L)'
;MFTVFVEEKADIDVELKTTAGDITAGTAGNFKVLITNNGNTVETLSLAMEGKRSSWFTLPKDTILLEPGSYEEIMIEVRPPVTQAASDTAGTFNVTLSSDSSKSVKLSLPFSVLKSDLIDDTVVEEEEDSLPSLGLVSTILIISIISLSRKKKF
;
A
#
# COMPACT_ATOMS: atom_id res chain seq x y z
N MET A 1 -21.34 -12.61 53.19
CA MET A 1 -20.84 -11.65 52.21
C MET A 1 -20.02 -12.43 51.21
N PHE A 2 -20.40 -12.31 49.94
CA PHE A 2 -19.66 -12.97 48.89
C PHE A 2 -18.79 -11.95 48.17
N THR A 3 -17.58 -12.35 47.93
CA THR A 3 -16.66 -11.55 47.11
C THR A 3 -16.54 -12.28 45.77
N VAL A 4 -16.94 -11.62 44.73
CA VAL A 4 -16.76 -12.16 43.40
C VAL A 4 -15.54 -11.50 42.80
N PHE A 5 -14.57 -12.32 42.43
CA PHE A 5 -13.42 -11.82 41.69
C PHE A 5 -13.74 -11.98 40.22
N VAL A 6 -13.68 -10.89 39.48
CA VAL A 6 -13.74 -10.92 38.03
C VAL A 6 -12.31 -10.76 37.56
N GLU A 7 -11.85 -11.77 36.89
CA GLU A 7 -10.50 -11.75 36.34
C GLU A 7 -10.47 -10.79 35.14
N GLU A 8 -9.50 -9.90 35.12
CA GLU A 8 -9.35 -8.98 34.01
C GLU A 8 -8.91 -9.74 32.77
N LYS A 9 -9.63 -9.51 31.69
CA LYS A 9 -9.35 -10.21 30.44
C LYS A 9 -9.35 -9.19 29.30
N ALA A 10 -8.18 -9.01 28.72
CA ALA A 10 -8.04 -8.24 27.49
C ALA A 10 -8.30 -9.18 26.31
N ASP A 11 -9.19 -8.79 25.42
CA ASP A 11 -9.58 -9.62 24.29
C ASP A 11 -9.96 -8.69 23.13
N ILE A 12 -9.00 -8.45 22.25
CA ILE A 12 -9.17 -7.51 21.13
C ILE A 12 -9.28 -8.29 19.84
N ASP A 13 -10.34 -7.99 19.11
CA ASP A 13 -10.58 -8.56 17.78
C ASP A 13 -10.38 -7.48 16.73
N VAL A 14 -9.77 -7.84 15.59
CA VAL A 14 -9.49 -6.90 14.50
C VAL A 14 -9.92 -7.54 13.19
N GLU A 15 -10.89 -6.92 12.54
CA GLU A 15 -11.53 -7.50 11.38
C GLU A 15 -11.48 -6.56 10.18
N LEU A 16 -11.10 -7.08 9.01
CA LEU A 16 -11.12 -6.31 7.76
C LEU A 16 -12.54 -6.31 7.20
N LYS A 17 -13.16 -5.14 7.15
CA LYS A 17 -14.53 -5.00 6.65
C LYS A 17 -14.58 -4.68 5.16
N THR A 18 -13.61 -3.91 4.66
CA THR A 18 -13.57 -3.52 3.26
C THR A 18 -12.12 -3.46 2.80
N THR A 19 -11.84 -4.04 1.63
CA THR A 19 -10.52 -3.99 1.01
C THR A 19 -10.44 -2.79 0.07
N ALA A 20 -9.23 -2.35 -0.20
CA ALA A 20 -8.99 -1.26 -1.15
C ALA A 20 -9.13 -1.73 -2.61
N GLY A 21 -9.00 -3.04 -2.84
CA GLY A 21 -9.13 -3.61 -4.18
C GLY A 21 -7.96 -3.23 -5.07
N ASP A 22 -8.28 -2.88 -6.31
CA ASP A 22 -7.28 -2.49 -7.29
C ASP A 22 -7.03 -0.99 -7.20
N ILE A 23 -5.77 -0.59 -7.09
CA ILE A 23 -5.39 0.81 -6.91
C ILE A 23 -4.38 1.17 -7.98
N THR A 24 -4.69 2.19 -8.78
CA THR A 24 -3.71 2.70 -9.75
C THR A 24 -2.58 3.40 -8.99
N ALA A 25 -1.34 3.13 -9.36
CA ALA A 25 -0.17 3.75 -8.74
C ALA A 25 -0.32 5.28 -8.76
N GLY A 26 -0.09 5.91 -7.62
CA GLY A 26 -0.27 7.35 -7.44
C GLY A 26 -1.65 7.76 -6.95
N THR A 27 -2.64 6.86 -6.98
CA THR A 27 -3.98 7.18 -6.47
C THR A 27 -4.17 6.56 -5.08
N ALA A 28 -5.23 6.97 -4.40
CA ALA A 28 -5.52 6.48 -3.06
C ALA A 28 -6.59 5.40 -3.09
N GLY A 29 -6.44 4.42 -2.21
CA GLY A 29 -7.46 3.44 -1.89
C GLY A 29 -7.69 3.44 -0.39
N ASN A 30 -8.77 2.80 0.06
CA ASN A 30 -9.12 2.79 1.47
C ASN A 30 -9.50 1.40 1.95
N PHE A 31 -9.01 1.05 3.13
CA PHE A 31 -9.43 -0.13 3.86
C PHE A 31 -10.30 0.33 5.01
N LYS A 32 -11.30 -0.48 5.36
CA LYS A 32 -12.08 -0.25 6.57
C LYS A 32 -11.83 -1.42 7.50
N VAL A 33 -11.33 -1.12 8.69
CA VAL A 33 -11.00 -2.12 9.71
C VAL A 33 -11.87 -1.86 10.94
N LEU A 34 -12.44 -2.91 11.50
CA LEU A 34 -13.22 -2.84 12.73
C LEU A 34 -12.36 -3.42 13.86
N ILE A 35 -12.23 -2.68 14.95
CA ILE A 35 -11.52 -3.13 16.14
C ILE A 35 -12.54 -3.22 17.27
N THR A 36 -12.64 -4.39 17.90
CA THR A 36 -13.63 -4.63 18.95
C THR A 36 -12.92 -5.07 20.23
N ASN A 37 -13.35 -4.52 21.35
CA ASN A 37 -12.88 -4.97 22.66
C ASN A 37 -13.89 -5.97 23.24
N ASN A 38 -13.59 -7.27 23.10
CA ASN A 38 -14.41 -8.34 23.65
C ASN A 38 -14.04 -8.66 25.09
N GLY A 39 -13.08 -7.94 25.65
CA GLY A 39 -12.64 -8.13 27.04
C GLY A 39 -13.56 -7.46 28.04
N ASN A 40 -13.13 -7.47 29.29
CA ASN A 40 -13.90 -6.86 30.38
C ASN A 40 -13.16 -5.67 31.03
N THR A 41 -12.10 -5.19 30.36
CA THR A 41 -11.33 -4.03 30.82
C THR A 41 -11.30 -2.97 29.72
N VAL A 42 -11.12 -1.70 30.11
CA VAL A 42 -10.89 -0.60 29.18
C VAL A 42 -9.48 -0.78 28.63
N GLU A 43 -9.35 -0.76 27.31
CA GLU A 43 -8.05 -0.96 26.67
C GLU A 43 -7.63 0.27 25.85
N THR A 44 -6.38 0.67 26.03
CA THR A 44 -5.73 1.66 25.16
C THR A 44 -4.91 0.90 24.15
N LEU A 45 -5.16 1.16 22.88
CA LEU A 45 -4.54 0.40 21.80
C LEU A 45 -3.67 1.32 20.96
N SER A 46 -2.45 0.86 20.65
CA SER A 46 -1.57 1.55 19.70
C SER A 46 -1.76 0.94 18.33
N LEU A 47 -1.90 1.78 17.33
CA LEU A 47 -2.16 1.38 15.95
C LEU A 47 -0.96 1.74 15.08
N ALA A 48 -0.49 0.81 14.27
CA ALA A 48 0.68 1.07 13.42
C ALA A 48 0.61 0.25 12.13
N MET A 49 1.23 0.78 11.08
CA MET A 49 1.48 0.02 9.87
C MET A 49 2.92 -0.50 9.92
N GLU A 50 3.11 -1.77 9.56
CA GLU A 50 4.42 -2.38 9.57
C GLU A 50 4.83 -2.87 8.19
N GLY A 51 6.13 -3.11 8.03
CA GLY A 51 6.68 -3.68 6.82
C GLY A 51 7.23 -2.65 5.86
N LYS A 52 7.75 -3.14 4.74
CA LYS A 52 8.50 -2.32 3.81
C LYS A 52 7.66 -1.22 3.15
N ARG A 53 6.36 -1.42 3.08
CA ARG A 53 5.46 -0.47 2.42
C ARG A 53 4.63 0.33 3.42
N SER A 54 5.03 0.34 4.70
CA SER A 54 4.28 1.07 5.74
C SER A 54 4.11 2.55 5.38
N SER A 55 5.07 3.13 4.67
CA SER A 55 5.02 4.54 4.27
C SER A 55 3.95 4.85 3.22
N TRP A 56 3.35 3.84 2.60
CA TRP A 56 2.26 4.04 1.65
C TRP A 56 0.92 4.24 2.36
N PHE A 57 0.87 3.95 3.66
CA PHE A 57 -0.38 3.94 4.42
C PHE A 57 -0.45 5.15 5.34
N THR A 58 -1.66 5.68 5.50
CA THR A 58 -1.94 6.78 6.41
C THR A 58 -3.03 6.33 7.37
N LEU A 59 -2.73 6.39 8.66
CA LEU A 59 -3.69 6.11 9.72
C LEU A 59 -4.30 7.43 10.19
N PRO A 60 -5.60 7.47 10.46
CA PRO A 60 -6.22 8.70 10.97
C PRO A 60 -5.83 9.00 12.42
N LYS A 61 -5.40 7.99 13.15
CA LYS A 61 -4.92 8.11 14.54
C LYS A 61 -4.01 6.93 14.85
N ASP A 62 -3.14 7.11 15.82
CA ASP A 62 -2.19 6.09 16.23
C ASP A 62 -2.56 5.45 17.57
N THR A 63 -3.60 5.92 18.21
CA THR A 63 -4.03 5.43 19.52
C THR A 63 -5.54 5.54 19.63
N ILE A 64 -6.17 4.51 20.18
CA ILE A 64 -7.59 4.52 20.50
C ILE A 64 -7.82 3.95 21.90
N LEU A 65 -8.94 4.35 22.50
CA LEU A 65 -9.39 3.82 23.80
C LEU A 65 -10.70 3.11 23.56
N LEU A 66 -10.80 1.84 23.96
CA LEU A 66 -12.03 1.08 23.80
C LEU A 66 -12.50 0.52 25.14
N GLU A 67 -13.75 0.84 25.47
CA GLU A 67 -14.39 0.27 26.66
C GLU A 67 -14.85 -1.15 26.38
N PRO A 68 -15.07 -1.95 27.41
CA PRO A 68 -15.55 -3.32 27.23
C PRO A 68 -16.82 -3.38 26.37
N GLY A 69 -16.80 -4.23 25.36
CA GLY A 69 -17.93 -4.43 24.46
C GLY A 69 -18.07 -3.35 23.41
N SER A 70 -17.17 -2.37 23.36
CA SER A 70 -17.25 -1.32 22.35
C SER A 70 -16.37 -1.65 21.14
N TYR A 71 -16.58 -0.90 20.07
CA TYR A 71 -15.80 -1.06 18.85
C TYR A 71 -15.53 0.30 18.20
N GLU A 72 -14.55 0.32 17.32
CA GLU A 72 -14.25 1.50 16.51
C GLU A 72 -13.88 1.09 15.11
N GLU A 73 -14.36 1.84 14.10
CA GLU A 73 -13.99 1.65 12.71
C GLU A 73 -12.85 2.59 12.36
N ILE A 74 -11.81 2.03 11.77
CA ILE A 74 -10.63 2.78 11.34
C ILE A 74 -10.56 2.73 9.81
N MET A 75 -10.50 3.91 9.18
CA MET A 75 -10.34 4.01 7.75
C MET A 75 -8.86 4.23 7.46
N ILE A 76 -8.21 3.27 6.82
CA ILE A 76 -6.78 3.31 6.53
C ILE A 76 -6.62 3.63 5.04
N GLU A 77 -6.00 4.76 4.73
CA GLU A 77 -5.72 5.12 3.35
C GLU A 77 -4.40 4.49 2.90
N VAL A 78 -4.36 4.00 1.67
CA VAL A 78 -3.12 3.52 1.06
C VAL A 78 -2.92 4.25 -0.26
N ARG A 79 -1.67 4.70 -0.52
CA ARG A 79 -1.33 5.42 -1.75
C ARG A 79 0.03 4.93 -2.24
N PRO A 80 0.05 3.98 -3.18
CA PRO A 80 1.31 3.52 -3.77
C PRO A 80 1.96 4.66 -4.56
N PRO A 81 3.30 4.74 -4.61
CA PRO A 81 3.98 5.75 -5.43
C PRO A 81 3.60 5.61 -6.90
N VAL A 82 3.59 6.72 -7.63
CA VAL A 82 3.20 6.73 -9.04
C VAL A 82 4.11 5.84 -9.89
N THR A 83 5.36 5.65 -9.45
CA THR A 83 6.34 4.84 -10.16
C THR A 83 6.24 3.35 -9.83
N GLN A 84 5.27 2.96 -9.01
CA GLN A 84 5.14 1.57 -8.60
C GLN A 84 4.65 0.72 -9.78
N ALA A 85 5.37 -0.36 -10.06
CA ALA A 85 4.96 -1.31 -11.09
C ALA A 85 3.75 -2.10 -10.60
N ALA A 86 2.99 -2.62 -11.54
CA ALA A 86 1.82 -3.45 -11.23
C ALA A 86 2.25 -4.65 -10.39
N SER A 87 1.52 -4.92 -9.31
CA SER A 87 1.82 -6.06 -8.43
C SER A 87 0.73 -6.25 -7.39
N ASP A 88 0.52 -7.50 -7.00
CA ASP A 88 -0.29 -7.81 -5.82
C ASP A 88 0.59 -7.66 -4.59
N THR A 89 0.06 -7.08 -3.56
CA THR A 89 0.82 -6.80 -2.35
C THR A 89 -0.12 -6.70 -1.14
N ALA A 90 0.48 -6.49 0.03
CA ALA A 90 -0.30 -6.30 1.25
C ALA A 90 0.48 -5.44 2.23
N GLY A 91 -0.25 -4.66 3.03
CA GLY A 91 0.27 -4.01 4.20
C GLY A 91 0.00 -4.87 5.43
N THR A 92 0.68 -4.58 6.51
CA THR A 92 0.41 -5.23 7.80
C THR A 92 -0.02 -4.15 8.79
N PHE A 93 -1.27 -4.25 9.25
CA PHE A 93 -1.81 -3.38 10.27
C PHE A 93 -1.62 -4.06 11.61
N ASN A 94 -1.00 -3.39 12.55
CA ASN A 94 -0.70 -3.94 13.88
C ASN A 94 -1.42 -3.15 14.95
N VAL A 95 -2.14 -3.86 15.80
CA VAL A 95 -2.85 -3.31 16.97
C VAL A 95 -2.21 -3.90 18.21
N THR A 96 -1.65 -3.06 19.06
CA THR A 96 -0.92 -3.49 20.24
C THR A 96 -1.58 -2.91 21.49
N LEU A 97 -1.73 -3.73 22.54
CA LEU A 97 -2.24 -3.25 23.82
C LEU A 97 -1.16 -2.38 24.47
N SER A 98 -1.54 -1.17 24.88
CA SER A 98 -0.60 -0.29 25.57
C SER A 98 -0.21 -0.81 26.94
N SER A 99 -1.10 -1.56 27.57
CA SER A 99 -0.85 -2.15 28.90
C SER A 99 0.10 -3.34 28.82
N ASP A 100 0.17 -4.01 27.65
CA ASP A 100 1.01 -5.19 27.49
C ASP A 100 1.47 -5.26 26.02
N SER A 101 2.62 -4.68 25.75
CA SER A 101 3.14 -4.59 24.39
C SER A 101 3.48 -5.95 23.78
N SER A 102 3.49 -7.02 24.56
CA SER A 102 3.68 -8.35 24.01
C SER A 102 2.40 -8.87 23.35
N LYS A 103 1.27 -8.26 23.65
CA LYS A 103 -0.02 -8.67 23.09
C LYS A 103 -0.37 -7.77 21.92
N SER A 104 -0.30 -8.32 20.73
CA SER A 104 -0.64 -7.57 19.52
C SER A 104 -1.40 -8.46 18.55
N VAL A 105 -2.26 -7.83 17.74
CA VAL A 105 -3.02 -8.48 16.69
C VAL A 105 -2.57 -7.88 15.37
N LYS A 106 -2.20 -8.73 14.43
CA LYS A 106 -1.75 -8.26 13.10
C LYS A 106 -2.75 -8.69 12.04
N LEU A 107 -3.12 -7.74 11.22
CA LEU A 107 -4.07 -7.94 10.15
C LEU A 107 -3.41 -7.64 8.81
N SER A 108 -3.58 -8.56 7.85
CA SER A 108 -3.08 -8.33 6.49
C SER A 108 -4.10 -7.51 5.70
N LEU A 109 -3.62 -6.52 4.98
CA LEU A 109 -4.43 -5.63 4.14
C LEU A 109 -4.01 -5.83 2.68
N PRO A 110 -4.59 -6.80 1.98
CA PRO A 110 -4.20 -7.11 0.60
C PRO A 110 -4.81 -6.14 -0.40
N PHE A 111 -4.05 -5.82 -1.45
CA PHE A 111 -4.51 -4.98 -2.56
C PHE A 111 -3.63 -5.21 -3.79
N SER A 112 -4.16 -4.84 -4.96
CA SER A 112 -3.41 -4.90 -6.21
C SER A 112 -3.06 -3.50 -6.65
N VAL A 113 -1.82 -3.31 -7.11
CA VAL A 113 -1.39 -2.03 -7.69
C VAL A 113 -1.42 -2.17 -9.20
N LEU A 114 -2.12 -1.26 -9.86
CA LEU A 114 -2.14 -1.17 -11.30
C LEU A 114 -1.13 -0.11 -11.73
N LYS A 115 -0.48 -0.32 -12.88
CA LYS A 115 0.50 0.64 -13.40
C LYS A 115 -0.20 1.96 -13.71
N SER A 116 0.47 3.06 -13.42
CA SER A 116 -0.05 4.38 -13.75
C SER A 116 0.17 4.69 -15.23
N ASP A 117 -0.87 5.17 -15.89
CA ASP A 117 -0.74 5.61 -17.26
C ASP A 117 0.03 6.92 -17.39
N LEU A 118 0.35 7.55 -16.26
CA LEU A 118 1.14 8.76 -16.27
C LEU A 118 2.62 8.50 -16.58
N ILE A 119 3.03 7.24 -16.50
CA ILE A 119 4.40 6.86 -16.82
C ILE A 119 4.38 6.25 -18.22
N ASP A 120 4.76 7.02 -19.19
CA ASP A 120 4.77 6.57 -20.57
C ASP A 120 6.16 6.06 -20.92
N ASP A 121 6.23 4.80 -21.26
CA ASP A 121 7.49 4.15 -21.61
C ASP A 121 7.90 4.44 -23.03
N THR A 122 7.01 5.03 -23.82
CA THR A 122 7.28 5.15 -25.24
C THR A 122 8.22 6.27 -25.58
N VAL A 123 8.58 7.04 -24.58
CA VAL A 123 9.44 8.17 -24.83
C VAL A 123 10.73 7.81 -25.46
N VAL A 124 11.10 6.60 -25.27
CA VAL A 124 12.41 6.18 -25.57
C VAL A 124 12.81 6.38 -26.96
N GLU A 125 11.98 6.00 -27.85
CA GLU A 125 12.44 5.94 -29.17
C GLU A 125 12.60 7.17 -29.81
N GLU A 126 12.17 7.97 -29.42
CA GLU A 126 12.30 8.98 -30.18
C GLU A 126 13.55 9.55 -30.27
N GLU A 127 14.11 9.49 -30.04
CA GLU A 127 14.98 9.90 -30.24
C GLU A 127 15.76 9.73 -31.20
N GLU A 128 15.85 9.41 -31.55
CA GLU A 128 16.37 9.16 -32.23
C GLU A 128 16.64 9.44 -33.19
N ASP A 129 16.57 9.78 -33.49
CA ASP A 129 16.71 9.90 -34.39
C ASP A 129 16.99 10.66 -34.96
N SER A 130 17.08 11.25 -34.97
CA SER A 130 17.14 11.96 -35.45
C SER A 130 17.96 12.45 -35.93
N LEU A 131 18.48 12.72 -36.02
CA LEU A 131 19.06 13.16 -36.50
C LEU A 131 19.58 13.40 -37.45
N PRO A 132 19.65 13.56 -37.82
CA PRO A 132 20.07 13.78 -38.64
C PRO A 132 20.67 14.39 -39.19
N SER A 133 20.71 14.88 -39.45
CA SER A 133 20.95 15.51 -39.84
C SER A 133 21.87 15.95 -39.96
N LEU A 134 22.27 16.22 -39.98
CA LEU A 134 22.88 16.66 -40.04
C LEU A 134 23.84 16.43 -40.34
N GLY A 135 24.14 16.14 -40.42
CA GLY A 135 24.76 15.86 -40.56
C GLY A 135 25.46 15.16 -40.48
N LEU A 136 25.61 15.11 -40.62
CA LEU A 136 25.95 14.37 -40.40
C LEU A 136 26.29 13.43 -40.18
N VAL A 137 26.15 13.34 -40.37
CA VAL A 137 26.09 12.34 -40.09
C VAL A 137 26.09 11.49 -39.97
N SER A 138 25.86 11.50 -40.39
CA SER A 138 25.53 10.58 -40.25
C SER A 138 25.48 9.67 -40.23
N THR A 139 25.37 9.73 -40.70
CA THR A 139 24.97 8.77 -40.59
C THR A 139 24.98 7.80 -40.21
N ILE A 140 24.90 7.90 -40.45
CA ILE A 140 24.51 6.96 -40.08
C ILE A 140 24.33 6.27 -39.64
N LEU A 141 24.13 6.66 -39.89
CA LEU A 141 23.54 6.01 -39.49
C LEU A 141 23.17 5.36 -39.42
N ILE A 142 22.94 5.61 -40.00
CA ILE A 142 22.20 4.98 -39.93
C ILE A 142 22.01 4.21 -40.06
N ILE A 143 22.00 4.36 -40.58
CA ILE A 143 21.43 3.61 -40.68
C ILE A 143 21.24 2.81 -40.59
N SER A 144 21.27 3.09 -40.91
CA SER A 144 20.75 2.32 -40.95
C SER A 144 20.37 1.79 -40.87
N ILE A 145 20.29 2.30 -41.32
CA ILE A 145 19.60 1.88 -41.28
C ILE A 145 19.31 1.39 -41.48
N ILE A 146 19.28 1.84 -42.04
CA ILE A 146 18.67 1.48 -42.29
C ILE A 146 18.64 0.83 -42.46
N SER A 147 18.84 1.09 -42.83
CA SER A 147 18.51 0.51 -43.11
C SER A 147 18.44 -0.10 -43.16
N LEU A 148 18.56 0.36 -43.47
CA LEU A 148 18.15 -0.08 -43.62
C LEU A 148 17.93 -0.75 -43.72
N SER A 149 17.87 -0.45 -44.21
CA SER A 149 17.33 -0.95 -44.45
C SER A 149 17.26 -1.56 -44.78
N ARG A 150 17.54 -1.29 -45.29
CA ARG A 150 17.16 -1.63 -45.52
C ARG A 150 17.14 -2.46 -45.82
N LYS A 151 17.31 -2.37 -46.09
CA LYS A 151 16.98 -2.89 -46.26
C LYS A 151 16.80 -3.59 -46.55
N LYS A 152 16.89 -3.49 -46.86
CA LYS A 152 16.40 -3.91 -47.08
C LYS A 152 16.24 -4.51 -47.63
N LYS A 153 16.42 -4.43 -47.94
CA LYS A 153 16.04 -4.71 -48.33
C LYS A 153 16.09 -5.26 -48.85
N PHE A 154 16.48 -4.98 -49.21
CA PHE A 154 16.29 -5.22 -49.35
C PHE A 154 16.14 -5.74 -49.58
#